data_2d4ed065b8d7c347db18c6e8781737fd
#
_entry.id   2d4ed065b8d7c347db18c6e8781737fd
#
_cell.length_a   1.000
_cell.length_b   1.000
_cell.length_c   1.000
_cell.angle_alpha   90.00
_cell.angle_beta   90.00
_cell.angle_gamma   90.00
#
_symmetry.space_group_name_H-M   'P 1'
#
loop_
_entity.id
_entity.type
_entity.pdbx_description
1 polymer ?
#
loop_
_entity_poly.entity_id
_entity_poly.type
_entity_poly.pdbx_seq_one_letter_code
_entity_poly.pdbx_strand_id
1 'polypeptide(L)'
;MAVNLDACIQYNLCVRACTEVQVNDVIGTAYPGEHPKIVSDFDDPMGDSTCVACGECVQACPTGALMPASIVDKDGVGHSKVDKKIDSVCPYCGVGCQIEYNVKDNKIKYVNGVDGPANKNRLCVKGRFGFDYVNNPERLTKPLIRIKDKAKDLHPNINFSNIHEYFREASWDEALDYAAQGFLKLNKQRNGKSNLAGFGSAKCSNEEAYLFQKLIRTGFNTNNVDHCTRLCHASSVAALLETIGSGAVTAPFYEVEHSDVIIVIGANPTENHPVAATFFKNAAKKGSKLIVMDPRGHSLKKHATHMLQFKPGSDVALLNSIMNVIVEENLFNSQYIKKQTEGFEKLRKHLMNYSPDIMENET
;
A
#
# COMPACT_ATOMS: atom_id res chain seq x y z
N MET A 1 15.18 11.81 9.05
CA MET A 1 14.67 12.65 10.14
C MET A 1 15.86 13.24 10.88
N ALA A 2 15.79 14.52 11.25
CA ALA A 2 16.76 15.18 12.15
C ALA A 2 16.12 15.32 13.54
N VAL A 3 16.94 15.16 14.58
CA VAL A 3 16.52 15.21 15.99
C VAL A 3 17.38 16.22 16.72
N ASN A 4 16.75 17.19 17.35
CA ASN A 4 17.39 18.17 18.25
C ASN A 4 16.52 18.31 19.51
N LEU A 5 16.83 17.54 20.55
CA LEU A 5 16.03 17.53 21.77
C LEU A 5 16.18 18.80 22.62
N ASP A 6 17.17 19.64 22.37
CA ASP A 6 17.31 20.96 23.05
C ASP A 6 16.17 21.91 22.67
N ALA A 7 15.56 21.70 21.49
CA ALA A 7 14.36 22.43 21.07
C ALA A 7 13.04 21.80 21.58
N CYS A 8 13.12 20.73 22.37
CA CYS A 8 11.94 20.02 22.86
C CYS A 8 11.30 20.75 24.04
N ILE A 9 10.02 21.06 23.94
CA ILE A 9 9.22 21.65 25.02
C ILE A 9 8.37 20.62 25.79
N GLN A 10 8.63 19.33 25.55
CA GLN A 10 7.98 18.19 26.23
C GLN A 10 6.44 18.18 26.11
N TYR A 11 5.91 18.61 24.98
CA TYR A 11 4.48 18.70 24.71
C TYR A 11 3.81 17.35 24.44
N ASN A 12 4.60 16.28 24.31
CA ASN A 12 4.16 14.89 24.11
C ASN A 12 3.33 14.62 22.85
N LEU A 13 3.21 15.54 21.90
CA LEU A 13 2.49 15.31 20.66
C LEU A 13 3.16 14.20 19.81
N CYS A 14 4.47 14.11 19.83
CA CYS A 14 5.21 13.03 19.15
C CYS A 14 4.91 11.65 19.78
N VAL A 15 4.78 11.59 21.11
CA VAL A 15 4.40 10.37 21.83
C VAL A 15 2.99 9.97 21.40
N ARG A 16 2.02 10.88 21.48
CA ARG A 16 0.64 10.62 21.06
C ARG A 16 0.52 10.24 19.57
N ALA A 17 1.28 10.89 18.71
CA ALA A 17 1.35 10.54 17.30
C ALA A 17 1.83 9.09 17.09
N CYS A 18 2.78 8.62 17.89
CA CYS A 18 3.27 7.26 17.84
C CYS A 18 2.32 6.24 18.44
N THR A 19 1.70 6.56 19.60
CA THR A 19 0.90 5.62 20.40
C THR A 19 -0.60 5.61 20.02
N GLU A 20 -1.18 6.77 19.67
CA GLU A 20 -2.60 6.90 19.40
C GLU A 20 -2.92 6.93 17.90
N VAL A 21 -2.07 7.58 17.09
CA VAL A 21 -2.32 7.74 15.66
C VAL A 21 -1.78 6.56 14.86
N GLN A 22 -0.51 6.23 15.02
CA GLN A 22 0.17 5.15 14.28
C GLN A 22 0.13 3.80 15.01
N VAL A 23 -0.07 3.82 16.32
CA VAL A 23 -0.14 2.60 17.16
C VAL A 23 1.11 1.72 17.00
N ASN A 24 2.29 2.36 17.10
CA ASN A 24 3.57 1.66 17.05
C ASN A 24 4.23 1.56 18.43
N ASP A 25 3.86 2.46 19.36
CA ASP A 25 4.28 2.46 20.77
C ASP A 25 5.81 2.48 20.97
N VAL A 26 6.55 3.19 20.09
CA VAL A 26 8.01 3.29 20.11
C VAL A 26 8.49 4.49 20.95
N ILE A 27 7.77 5.62 20.84
CA ILE A 27 8.19 6.87 21.50
C ILE A 27 7.48 6.98 22.85
N GLY A 28 8.27 7.23 23.88
CA GLY A 28 7.79 7.43 25.26
C GLY A 28 8.52 8.56 25.96
N THR A 29 8.20 8.75 27.24
CA THR A 29 8.89 9.70 28.13
C THR A 29 9.61 8.89 29.22
N ALA A 30 10.89 9.15 29.38
CA ALA A 30 11.71 8.55 30.43
C ALA A 30 12.24 9.62 31.40
N TYR A 31 12.86 9.18 32.50
CA TYR A 31 13.50 10.02 33.51
C TYR A 31 12.52 11.01 34.16
N PRO A 32 11.46 10.51 34.83
CA PRO A 32 10.47 11.38 35.49
C PRO A 32 11.11 12.24 36.57
N GLY A 33 10.66 13.50 36.66
CA GLY A 33 11.18 14.47 37.63
C GLY A 33 11.67 15.75 36.94
N GLU A 34 12.84 16.26 37.33
CA GLU A 34 13.35 17.55 36.86
C GLU A 34 13.83 17.53 35.39
N HIS A 35 14.27 16.37 34.89
CA HIS A 35 14.84 16.24 33.55
C HIS A 35 14.17 15.14 32.69
N PRO A 36 12.85 15.21 32.47
CA PRO A 36 12.18 14.24 31.62
C PRO A 36 12.67 14.36 30.17
N LYS A 37 12.79 13.21 29.50
CA LYS A 37 13.31 13.12 28.12
C LYS A 37 12.38 12.29 27.25
N ILE A 38 12.18 12.71 26.02
CA ILE A 38 11.53 11.89 25.00
C ILE A 38 12.52 10.86 24.50
N VAL A 39 12.15 9.59 24.55
CA VAL A 39 13.00 8.45 24.20
C VAL A 39 12.33 7.54 23.19
N SER A 40 13.13 6.75 22.48
CA SER A 40 12.66 5.63 21.64
C SER A 40 12.99 4.34 22.36
N ASP A 41 12.02 3.42 22.46
CA ASP A 41 12.15 2.13 23.14
C ASP A 41 12.84 2.30 24.53
N PHE A 42 14.05 1.77 24.72
CA PHE A 42 14.81 1.85 25.97
C PHE A 42 15.88 2.97 25.98
N ASP A 43 15.58 4.11 25.38
CA ASP A 43 16.49 5.25 25.11
C ASP A 43 17.49 4.94 23.99
N ASP A 44 17.12 4.03 23.08
CA ASP A 44 17.90 3.71 21.90
C ASP A 44 17.91 4.89 20.91
N PRO A 45 18.96 5.03 20.09
CA PRO A 45 18.91 5.88 18.91
C PRO A 45 17.74 5.47 18.02
N MET A 46 16.97 6.42 17.49
CA MET A 46 15.75 6.10 16.74
C MET A 46 16.01 5.18 15.52
N GLY A 47 17.21 5.22 14.95
CA GLY A 47 17.60 4.32 13.84
C GLY A 47 17.80 2.87 14.26
N ASP A 48 18.09 2.62 15.52
CA ASP A 48 18.34 1.29 16.09
C ASP A 48 17.12 0.75 16.86
N SER A 49 16.09 1.58 17.01
CA SER A 49 14.84 1.25 17.69
C SER A 49 13.88 0.46 16.79
N THR A 50 12.76 0.01 17.36
CA THR A 50 11.67 -0.65 16.61
C THR A 50 10.83 0.33 15.75
N CYS A 51 11.33 1.54 15.52
CA CYS A 51 10.66 2.59 14.77
C CYS A 51 10.46 2.20 13.29
N VAL A 52 9.21 2.28 12.82
CA VAL A 52 8.86 2.02 11.40
C VAL A 52 9.06 3.24 10.50
N ALA A 53 9.71 4.30 10.97
CA ALA A 53 10.03 5.52 10.25
C ALA A 53 8.81 6.20 9.56
N CYS A 54 7.63 6.14 10.15
CA CYS A 54 6.42 6.75 9.57
C CYS A 54 6.46 8.30 9.53
N GLY A 55 7.27 8.92 10.40
CA GLY A 55 7.44 10.37 10.47
C GLY A 55 6.24 11.14 11.02
N GLU A 56 5.26 10.48 11.65
CA GLU A 56 4.12 11.15 12.25
C GLU A 56 4.52 12.06 13.40
N CYS A 57 5.51 11.63 14.17
CA CYS A 57 6.12 12.45 15.22
C CYS A 57 6.78 13.72 14.68
N VAL A 58 7.31 13.68 13.46
CA VAL A 58 7.88 14.84 12.76
C VAL A 58 6.79 15.85 12.40
N GLN A 59 5.70 15.37 11.82
CA GLN A 59 4.56 16.22 11.47
C GLN A 59 3.88 16.82 12.71
N ALA A 60 3.85 16.09 13.81
CA ALA A 60 3.23 16.52 15.06
C ALA A 60 4.10 17.46 15.89
N CYS A 61 5.42 17.55 15.63
CA CYS A 61 6.33 18.35 16.43
C CYS A 61 6.20 19.86 16.12
N PRO A 62 5.78 20.70 17.08
CA PRO A 62 5.55 22.13 16.82
C PRO A 62 6.83 22.98 16.86
N THR A 63 7.91 22.47 17.49
CA THR A 63 9.12 23.27 17.75
C THR A 63 10.29 22.97 16.82
N GLY A 64 10.14 21.92 15.96
CA GLY A 64 11.24 21.45 15.13
C GLY A 64 12.28 20.62 15.88
N ALA A 65 12.00 20.17 17.10
CA ALA A 65 12.84 19.16 17.78
C ALA A 65 12.94 17.87 16.95
N LEU A 66 11.91 17.56 16.18
CA LEU A 66 11.88 16.51 15.16
C LEU A 66 11.55 17.15 13.81
N MET A 67 12.42 17.00 12.82
CA MET A 67 12.28 17.63 11.51
C MET A 67 12.61 16.66 10.36
N PRO A 68 12.11 16.90 9.13
CA PRO A 68 12.65 16.22 7.96
C PRO A 68 14.13 16.60 7.78
N ALA A 69 15.02 15.63 7.64
CA ALA A 69 16.44 15.88 7.46
C ALA A 69 16.76 16.69 6.18
N SER A 70 15.89 16.59 5.17
CA SER A 70 16.01 17.30 3.90
C SER A 70 15.90 18.84 3.97
N ILE A 71 15.42 19.38 5.08
CA ILE A 71 15.32 20.83 5.31
C ILE A 71 16.36 21.37 6.31
N VAL A 72 17.18 20.50 6.87
CA VAL A 72 18.22 20.89 7.85
C VAL A 72 19.54 21.11 7.12
N ASP A 73 20.19 22.25 7.37
CA ASP A 73 21.49 22.56 6.80
C ASP A 73 22.65 21.93 7.62
N LYS A 74 23.88 22.18 7.16
CA LYS A 74 25.11 21.67 7.81
C LYS A 74 25.32 22.19 9.25
N ASP A 75 24.68 23.29 9.59
CA ASP A 75 24.78 23.93 10.90
C ASP A 75 23.62 23.50 11.83
N GLY A 76 22.76 22.57 11.37
CA GLY A 76 21.62 22.04 12.12
C GLY A 76 20.38 22.93 12.11
N VAL A 77 20.37 23.99 11.28
CA VAL A 77 19.25 24.95 11.20
C VAL A 77 18.20 24.44 10.20
N GLY A 78 16.95 24.41 10.64
CA GLY A 78 15.82 23.99 9.80
C GLY A 78 15.28 25.11 8.90
N HIS A 79 15.19 24.85 7.61
CA HIS A 79 14.66 25.76 6.59
C HIS A 79 13.32 25.28 6.03
N SER A 80 12.25 25.52 6.77
CA SER A 80 10.89 25.05 6.40
C SER A 80 10.16 25.90 5.36
N LYS A 81 10.68 27.11 5.03
CA LYS A 81 10.04 27.99 4.04
C LYS A 81 10.10 27.37 2.65
N VAL A 82 8.93 27.25 2.00
CA VAL A 82 8.74 26.67 0.67
C VAL A 82 8.13 27.69 -0.28
N ASP A 83 8.32 27.47 -1.59
CA ASP A 83 7.78 28.34 -2.63
C ASP A 83 6.31 28.03 -2.89
N LYS A 84 5.96 26.75 -2.86
CA LYS A 84 4.59 26.27 -3.11
C LYS A 84 4.32 24.96 -2.38
N LYS A 85 3.04 24.72 -2.12
CA LYS A 85 2.49 23.48 -1.62
C LYS A 85 1.57 22.89 -2.69
N ILE A 86 1.65 21.59 -2.91
CA ILE A 86 0.91 20.90 -3.97
C ILE A 86 0.28 19.65 -3.39
N ASP A 87 -1.05 19.62 -3.39
CA ASP A 87 -1.79 18.43 -3.00
C ASP A 87 -1.71 17.36 -4.08
N SER A 88 -1.57 16.12 -3.65
CA SER A 88 -1.43 14.96 -4.54
C SER A 88 -1.82 13.67 -3.83
N VAL A 89 -1.70 12.55 -4.55
CA VAL A 89 -1.93 11.20 -4.03
C VAL A 89 -0.60 10.46 -3.96
N CYS A 90 -0.38 9.72 -2.87
CA CYS A 90 0.79 8.89 -2.69
C CYS A 90 0.86 7.79 -3.77
N PRO A 91 1.99 7.64 -4.50
CA PRO A 91 2.08 6.71 -5.63
C PRO A 91 2.41 5.27 -5.26
N TYR A 92 2.52 4.92 -3.96
CA TYR A 92 3.11 3.65 -3.56
C TYR A 92 2.14 2.48 -3.43
N CYS A 93 1.02 2.66 -2.76
CA CYS A 93 0.08 1.54 -2.56
C CYS A 93 -1.39 1.95 -2.69
N GLY A 94 -2.27 0.95 -2.70
CA GLY A 94 -3.71 1.13 -2.91
C GLY A 94 -4.47 1.81 -1.76
N VAL A 95 -3.82 2.19 -0.65
CA VAL A 95 -4.48 3.02 0.39
C VAL A 95 -4.89 4.38 -0.18
N GLY A 96 -4.11 4.93 -1.13
CA GLY A 96 -4.45 6.20 -1.77
C GLY A 96 -4.33 7.40 -0.83
N CYS A 97 -3.32 7.40 0.05
CA CYS A 97 -3.09 8.49 0.99
C CYS A 97 -2.97 9.83 0.28
N GLN A 98 -3.70 10.83 0.73
CA GLN A 98 -3.52 12.20 0.27
C GLN A 98 -2.33 12.84 0.97
N ILE A 99 -1.52 13.53 0.18
CA ILE A 99 -0.25 14.12 0.59
C ILE A 99 -0.12 15.55 0.07
N GLU A 100 0.64 16.36 0.79
CA GLU A 100 1.06 17.70 0.39
C GLU A 100 2.56 17.70 0.13
N TYR A 101 2.95 17.94 -1.12
CA TYR A 101 4.34 18.18 -1.49
C TYR A 101 4.73 19.62 -1.15
N ASN A 102 5.77 19.76 -0.34
CA ASN A 102 6.38 21.04 0.01
C ASN A 102 7.59 21.29 -0.88
N VAL A 103 7.46 22.26 -1.81
CA VAL A 103 8.40 22.46 -2.92
C VAL A 103 9.17 23.77 -2.75
N LYS A 104 10.49 23.73 -2.90
CA LYS A 104 11.38 24.87 -2.97
C LYS A 104 12.40 24.69 -4.10
N ASP A 105 12.66 25.73 -4.88
CA ASP A 105 13.58 25.68 -6.04
C ASP A 105 13.23 24.52 -7.00
N ASN A 106 11.94 24.33 -7.28
CA ASN A 106 11.40 23.25 -8.09
C ASN A 106 11.80 21.83 -7.63
N LYS A 107 12.16 21.65 -6.37
CA LYS A 107 12.47 20.35 -5.76
C LYS A 107 11.56 20.09 -4.56
N ILE A 108 11.08 18.86 -4.44
CA ILE A 108 10.35 18.41 -3.25
C ILE A 108 11.32 18.38 -2.07
N LYS A 109 11.01 19.12 -1.02
CA LYS A 109 11.83 19.17 0.19
C LYS A 109 11.33 18.22 1.27
N TYR A 110 10.03 18.17 1.49
CA TYR A 110 9.38 17.23 2.42
C TYR A 110 7.91 17.03 2.05
N VAL A 111 7.30 16.04 2.68
CA VAL A 111 5.91 15.66 2.44
C VAL A 111 5.14 15.61 3.75
N ASN A 112 3.96 16.20 3.77
CA ASN A 112 3.01 16.07 4.84
C ASN A 112 1.82 15.20 4.43
N GLY A 113 1.22 14.50 5.39
CA GLY A 113 -0.11 13.93 5.23
C GLY A 113 -1.15 15.04 5.31
N VAL A 114 -2.19 14.96 4.48
CA VAL A 114 -3.36 15.82 4.57
C VAL A 114 -4.60 15.00 4.88
N ASP A 115 -5.68 15.68 5.30
CA ASP A 115 -6.91 15.02 5.72
C ASP A 115 -7.67 14.42 4.54
N GLY A 116 -7.19 13.29 4.07
CA GLY A 116 -7.83 12.51 3.04
C GLY A 116 -8.74 11.41 3.61
N PRO A 117 -9.74 10.96 2.84
CA PRO A 117 -10.72 9.97 3.29
C PRO A 117 -10.09 8.65 3.70
N ALA A 118 -8.98 8.25 3.06
CA ALA A 118 -8.31 6.98 3.32
C ALA A 118 -7.25 7.06 4.42
N ASN A 119 -6.61 8.21 4.64
CA ASN A 119 -5.45 8.33 5.53
C ASN A 119 -5.63 9.24 6.74
N LYS A 120 -6.58 10.18 6.73
CA LYS A 120 -6.84 11.09 7.87
C LYS A 120 -5.54 11.66 8.42
N ASN A 121 -4.78 12.37 7.61
CA ASN A 121 -3.45 12.96 7.85
C ASN A 121 -2.30 11.95 8.06
N ARG A 122 -2.56 10.64 8.16
CA ARG A 122 -1.51 9.64 8.43
C ARG A 122 -0.69 9.33 7.20
N LEU A 123 0.60 9.10 7.38
CA LEU A 123 1.48 8.56 6.35
C LEU A 123 2.34 7.41 6.89
N CYS A 124 2.82 6.58 5.99
CA CYS A 124 3.89 5.62 6.28
C CYS A 124 5.24 6.16 5.78
N VAL A 125 6.32 5.42 6.04
CA VAL A 125 7.67 5.75 5.61
C VAL A 125 7.75 6.10 4.12
N LYS A 126 7.07 5.34 3.25
CA LYS A 126 7.10 5.55 1.80
C LYS A 126 6.44 6.88 1.41
N GLY A 127 5.24 7.15 1.91
CA GLY A 127 4.54 8.41 1.62
C GLY A 127 5.26 9.63 2.15
N ARG A 128 5.88 9.51 3.34
CA ARG A 128 6.57 10.62 4.01
C ARG A 128 7.94 10.92 3.43
N PHE A 129 8.74 9.91 3.16
CA PHE A 129 10.16 10.05 2.82
C PHE A 129 10.54 9.50 1.44
N GLY A 130 9.65 8.78 0.78
CA GLY A 130 9.94 8.08 -0.48
C GLY A 130 9.87 8.95 -1.74
N PHE A 131 10.08 10.25 -1.66
CA PHE A 131 10.00 11.17 -2.81
C PHE A 131 11.36 11.41 -3.52
N ASP A 132 12.44 10.87 -3.01
CA ASP A 132 13.81 11.11 -3.50
C ASP A 132 13.98 10.74 -4.99
N TYR A 133 13.27 9.70 -5.43
CA TYR A 133 13.34 9.26 -6.82
C TYR A 133 12.95 10.33 -7.84
N VAL A 134 12.12 11.29 -7.45
CA VAL A 134 11.67 12.38 -8.34
C VAL A 134 12.83 13.27 -8.75
N ASN A 135 13.78 13.51 -7.82
CA ASN A 135 14.94 14.38 -8.00
C ASN A 135 16.24 13.58 -8.21
N ASN A 136 16.17 12.26 -8.42
CA ASN A 136 17.34 11.43 -8.61
C ASN A 136 18.11 11.87 -9.87
N PRO A 137 19.43 12.12 -9.79
CA PRO A 137 20.24 12.53 -10.94
C PRO A 137 20.23 11.50 -12.09
N GLU A 138 20.03 10.24 -11.77
CA GLU A 138 19.96 9.15 -12.77
C GLU A 138 18.55 8.99 -13.39
N ARG A 139 17.60 9.87 -13.04
CA ARG A 139 16.27 9.83 -13.64
C ARG A 139 16.33 10.20 -15.11
N LEU A 140 15.76 9.35 -15.96
CA LEU A 140 15.59 9.66 -17.37
C LEU A 140 14.56 10.76 -17.54
N THR A 141 14.97 11.87 -18.17
CA THR A 141 14.12 13.06 -18.39
C THR A 141 13.71 13.25 -19.84
N LYS A 142 14.30 12.45 -20.75
CA LYS A 142 13.99 12.43 -22.18
C LYS A 142 13.75 11.00 -22.65
N PRO A 143 12.94 10.82 -23.71
CA PRO A 143 12.82 9.53 -24.36
C PRO A 143 14.15 9.03 -24.90
N LEU A 144 14.35 7.73 -24.85
CA LEU A 144 15.53 7.06 -25.39
C LEU A 144 15.15 6.09 -26.51
N ILE A 145 15.77 6.23 -27.66
CA ILE A 145 15.61 5.30 -28.78
C ILE A 145 16.89 4.47 -28.91
N ARG A 146 16.74 3.13 -29.01
CA ARG A 146 17.88 2.22 -29.20
C ARG A 146 18.61 2.54 -30.49
N ILE A 147 19.94 2.58 -30.44
CA ILE A 147 20.79 2.74 -31.60
C ILE A 147 20.64 1.51 -32.51
N LYS A 148 20.44 1.74 -33.81
CA LYS A 148 20.02 0.73 -34.81
C LYS A 148 20.90 -0.51 -34.86
N ASP A 149 22.20 -0.35 -34.72
CA ASP A 149 23.17 -1.43 -34.85
C ASP A 149 23.54 -2.12 -33.52
N LYS A 150 22.88 -1.73 -32.43
CA LYS A 150 23.08 -2.37 -31.14
C LYS A 150 22.05 -3.48 -30.92
N ALA A 151 22.52 -4.72 -30.94
CA ALA A 151 21.68 -5.90 -30.69
C ALA A 151 20.97 -5.85 -29.33
N LYS A 152 19.80 -6.50 -29.28
CA LYS A 152 19.14 -6.79 -27.99
C LYS A 152 19.83 -8.01 -27.38
N ASP A 153 20.40 -7.83 -26.20
CA ASP A 153 20.99 -8.89 -25.42
C ASP A 153 20.00 -9.34 -24.33
N LEU A 154 20.01 -10.61 -23.97
CA LEU A 154 19.22 -11.17 -22.87
C LEU A 154 19.78 -10.74 -21.50
N HIS A 155 21.09 -10.49 -21.42
CA HIS A 155 21.79 -10.09 -20.21
C HIS A 155 22.65 -8.84 -20.46
N PRO A 156 22.05 -7.70 -20.83
CA PRO A 156 22.81 -6.52 -21.18
C PRO A 156 23.46 -5.92 -19.92
N ASN A 157 24.77 -5.66 -19.97
CA ASN A 157 25.43 -4.87 -18.94
C ASN A 157 25.21 -3.37 -19.22
N ILE A 158 23.96 -2.93 -19.11
CA ILE A 158 23.55 -1.54 -19.32
C ILE A 158 23.23 -0.91 -17.96
N ASN A 159 23.89 0.20 -17.69
CA ASN A 159 23.68 1.01 -16.50
C ASN A 159 23.67 2.51 -16.90
N PHE A 160 23.47 3.39 -15.94
CA PHE A 160 23.38 4.82 -16.22
C PHE A 160 24.66 5.40 -16.87
N SER A 161 25.83 4.88 -16.54
CA SER A 161 27.11 5.39 -17.07
C SER A 161 27.35 5.04 -18.54
N ASN A 162 26.78 3.94 -19.04
CA ASN A 162 26.99 3.48 -20.42
C ASN A 162 25.71 3.45 -21.28
N ILE A 163 24.58 3.95 -20.77
CA ILE A 163 23.28 3.89 -21.44
C ILE A 163 23.32 4.53 -22.84
N HIS A 164 24.10 5.60 -23.02
CA HIS A 164 24.24 6.31 -24.29
C HIS A 164 25.07 5.56 -25.35
N GLU A 165 25.73 4.48 -24.98
CA GLU A 165 26.35 3.55 -25.96
C GLU A 165 25.30 2.69 -26.68
N TYR A 166 24.14 2.51 -26.06
CA TYR A 166 23.06 1.65 -26.56
C TYR A 166 21.84 2.43 -27.01
N PHE A 167 21.62 3.62 -26.43
CA PHE A 167 20.46 4.46 -26.69
C PHE A 167 20.89 5.89 -26.96
N ARG A 168 20.17 6.56 -27.83
CA ARG A 168 20.27 8.00 -28.03
C ARG A 168 19.04 8.71 -27.50
N GLU A 169 19.21 9.95 -27.06
CA GLU A 169 18.08 10.82 -26.72
C GLU A 169 17.25 11.16 -27.95
N ALA A 170 15.97 11.33 -27.75
CA ALA A 170 15.01 11.74 -28.78
C ALA A 170 14.03 12.77 -28.21
N SER A 171 13.35 13.52 -29.08
CA SER A 171 12.17 14.27 -28.68
C SER A 171 10.99 13.34 -28.42
N TRP A 172 9.98 13.83 -27.71
CA TRP A 172 8.74 13.08 -27.52
C TRP A 172 8.03 12.78 -28.84
N ASP A 173 7.99 13.73 -29.77
CA ASP A 173 7.36 13.53 -31.07
C ASP A 173 8.07 12.44 -31.87
N GLU A 174 9.40 12.49 -31.94
CA GLU A 174 10.20 11.45 -32.60
C GLU A 174 9.98 10.06 -31.96
N ALA A 175 9.99 9.97 -30.64
CA ALA A 175 9.84 8.71 -29.95
C ALA A 175 8.44 8.11 -30.11
N LEU A 176 7.41 8.94 -30.07
CA LEU A 176 6.02 8.53 -30.29
C LEU A 176 5.79 8.08 -31.73
N ASP A 177 6.30 8.83 -32.73
CA ASP A 177 6.22 8.44 -34.13
C ASP A 177 6.96 7.13 -34.40
N TYR A 178 8.14 6.97 -33.84
CA TYR A 178 8.92 5.72 -33.97
C TYR A 178 8.15 4.52 -33.40
N ALA A 179 7.57 4.66 -32.22
CA ALA A 179 6.75 3.61 -31.59
C ALA A 179 5.48 3.32 -32.40
N ALA A 180 4.75 4.37 -32.84
CA ALA A 180 3.54 4.23 -33.65
C ALA A 180 3.80 3.51 -34.96
N GLN A 181 4.85 3.87 -35.68
CA GLN A 181 5.24 3.18 -36.94
C GLN A 181 5.58 1.70 -36.70
N GLY A 182 6.25 1.38 -35.58
CA GLY A 182 6.52 0.01 -35.16
C GLY A 182 5.26 -0.80 -34.96
N PHE A 183 4.30 -0.27 -34.21
CA PHE A 183 3.01 -0.91 -33.96
C PHE A 183 2.16 -1.06 -35.23
N LEU A 184 2.10 -0.04 -36.07
CA LEU A 184 1.38 -0.09 -37.34
C LEU A 184 1.95 -1.17 -38.29
N LYS A 185 3.27 -1.31 -38.33
CA LYS A 185 3.93 -2.36 -39.11
C LYS A 185 3.55 -3.76 -38.62
N LEU A 186 3.59 -3.98 -37.32
CA LEU A 186 3.24 -5.27 -36.73
C LEU A 186 1.74 -5.60 -36.91
N ASN A 187 0.87 -4.62 -36.78
CA ASN A 187 -0.56 -4.82 -36.94
C ASN A 187 -0.97 -5.18 -38.37
N LYS A 188 -0.24 -4.71 -39.39
CA LYS A 188 -0.47 -5.02 -40.80
C LYS A 188 0.02 -6.42 -41.24
N GLN A 189 0.81 -7.10 -40.42
CA GLN A 189 1.47 -8.36 -40.79
C GLN A 189 0.64 -9.62 -40.57
N ARG A 190 -0.53 -9.52 -39.97
CA ARG A 190 -1.38 -10.68 -39.68
C ARG A 190 -2.78 -10.52 -40.25
N ASN A 191 -3.19 -11.42 -41.15
CA ASN A 191 -4.51 -11.55 -41.79
C ASN A 191 -5.70 -11.42 -40.80
N GLY A 192 -6.03 -10.20 -40.35
CA GLY A 192 -7.14 -9.91 -39.46
C GLY A 192 -6.97 -10.34 -37.99
N LYS A 193 -5.81 -10.92 -37.61
CA LYS A 193 -5.51 -11.29 -36.22
C LYS A 193 -4.44 -10.36 -35.66
N SER A 194 -4.68 -9.75 -34.53
CA SER A 194 -3.73 -8.86 -33.88
C SER A 194 -2.50 -9.62 -33.35
N ASN A 195 -1.32 -9.06 -33.64
CA ASN A 195 -0.05 -9.48 -33.04
C ASN A 195 0.25 -8.71 -31.77
N LEU A 196 -0.65 -7.81 -31.37
CA LEU A 196 -0.44 -6.88 -30.30
C LEU A 196 -1.28 -7.28 -29.09
N ALA A 197 -0.71 -7.08 -27.92
CA ALA A 197 -1.38 -7.24 -26.64
C ALA A 197 -0.94 -6.13 -25.68
N GLY A 198 -1.74 -5.84 -24.67
CA GLY A 198 -1.41 -4.88 -23.62
C GLY A 198 -1.53 -5.47 -22.24
N PHE A 199 -0.55 -5.19 -21.40
CA PHE A 199 -0.54 -5.58 -19.99
C PHE A 199 -0.50 -4.32 -19.13
N GLY A 200 -1.62 -4.04 -18.45
CA GLY A 200 -1.76 -2.90 -17.54
C GLY A 200 -1.21 -3.18 -16.14
N SER A 201 -1.23 -2.15 -15.31
CA SER A 201 -0.74 -2.19 -13.94
C SER A 201 -1.76 -1.59 -12.97
N ALA A 202 -1.74 -2.03 -11.70
CA ALA A 202 -2.48 -1.40 -10.62
C ALA A 202 -1.82 -0.09 -10.13
N LYS A 203 -0.58 0.19 -10.54
CA LYS A 203 0.15 1.43 -10.22
C LYS A 203 -0.10 2.50 -11.27
N CYS A 204 -1.34 2.90 -11.43
CA CYS A 204 -1.75 3.98 -12.32
C CYS A 204 -3.03 4.62 -11.80
N SER A 205 -3.37 5.77 -12.34
CA SER A 205 -4.66 6.39 -12.11
C SER A 205 -5.78 5.68 -12.90
N ASN A 206 -7.02 5.94 -12.57
CA ASN A 206 -8.16 5.43 -13.34
C ASN A 206 -8.15 5.92 -14.78
N GLU A 207 -7.69 7.17 -15.00
CA GLU A 207 -7.54 7.77 -16.32
C GLU A 207 -6.51 7.03 -17.17
N GLU A 208 -5.35 6.69 -16.58
CA GLU A 208 -4.32 5.91 -17.26
C GLU A 208 -4.82 4.51 -17.62
N ALA A 209 -5.51 3.83 -16.71
CA ALA A 209 -6.11 2.51 -16.96
C ALA A 209 -7.12 2.56 -18.10
N TYR A 210 -7.99 3.58 -18.11
CA TYR A 210 -8.96 3.82 -19.18
C TYR A 210 -8.27 4.08 -20.53
N LEU A 211 -7.30 4.99 -20.56
CA LEU A 211 -6.58 5.35 -21.79
C LEU A 211 -5.78 4.17 -22.34
N PHE A 212 -5.16 3.38 -21.46
CA PHE A 212 -4.45 2.17 -21.86
C PHE A 212 -5.39 1.15 -22.51
N GLN A 213 -6.53 0.85 -21.88
CA GLN A 213 -7.52 -0.05 -22.46
C GLN A 213 -8.07 0.48 -23.79
N LYS A 214 -8.32 1.79 -23.87
CA LYS A 214 -8.77 2.46 -25.10
C LYS A 214 -7.73 2.32 -26.22
N LEU A 215 -6.44 2.54 -25.93
CA LEU A 215 -5.36 2.34 -26.91
C LEU A 215 -5.37 0.92 -27.49
N ILE A 216 -5.45 -0.09 -26.60
CA ILE A 216 -5.41 -1.49 -27.06
C ILE A 216 -6.65 -1.83 -27.89
N ARG A 217 -7.84 -1.43 -27.45
CA ARG A 217 -9.09 -1.79 -28.12
C ARG A 217 -9.33 -1.01 -29.41
N THR A 218 -9.10 0.31 -29.39
CA THR A 218 -9.41 1.17 -30.55
C THR A 218 -8.18 1.43 -31.43
N GLY A 219 -6.99 1.62 -30.83
CA GLY A 219 -5.77 1.86 -31.58
C GLY A 219 -5.18 0.60 -32.21
N PHE A 220 -5.15 -0.50 -31.48
CA PHE A 220 -4.62 -1.79 -31.97
C PHE A 220 -5.72 -2.73 -32.50
N ASN A 221 -6.97 -2.35 -32.35
CA ASN A 221 -8.14 -3.14 -32.75
C ASN A 221 -8.11 -4.59 -32.23
N THR A 222 -7.84 -4.76 -30.93
CA THR A 222 -7.79 -6.07 -30.27
C THR A 222 -8.31 -6.02 -28.86
N ASN A 223 -8.87 -7.15 -28.38
CA ASN A 223 -9.24 -7.35 -26.98
C ASN A 223 -8.13 -8.07 -26.17
N ASN A 224 -6.94 -8.21 -26.72
CA ASN A 224 -5.79 -8.79 -26.02
C ASN A 224 -5.24 -7.78 -24.99
N VAL A 225 -6.03 -7.47 -23.99
CA VAL A 225 -5.66 -6.57 -22.88
C VAL A 225 -5.94 -7.28 -21.56
N ASP A 226 -4.97 -7.24 -20.67
CA ASP A 226 -5.10 -7.79 -19.34
C ASP A 226 -4.39 -6.89 -18.31
N HIS A 227 -4.48 -7.25 -17.06
CA HIS A 227 -4.03 -6.46 -15.94
C HIS A 227 -3.40 -7.35 -14.87
N CYS A 228 -2.57 -6.80 -13.99
CA CYS A 228 -1.96 -7.55 -12.89
C CYS A 228 -2.99 -8.26 -11.99
N THR A 229 -4.22 -7.76 -11.93
CA THR A 229 -5.36 -8.38 -11.23
C THR A 229 -5.60 -9.84 -11.64
N ARG A 230 -5.26 -10.23 -12.87
CA ARG A 230 -5.41 -11.61 -13.36
C ARG A 230 -4.77 -12.63 -12.44
N LEU A 231 -3.57 -12.33 -11.92
CA LEU A 231 -2.84 -13.22 -11.01
C LEU A 231 -2.91 -12.76 -9.55
N CYS A 232 -3.32 -11.53 -9.29
CA CYS A 232 -3.35 -10.93 -7.96
C CYS A 232 -4.64 -11.30 -7.20
N HIS A 233 -5.81 -10.91 -7.72
CA HIS A 233 -7.09 -11.08 -7.04
C HIS A 233 -8.27 -11.37 -8.00
N ALA A 234 -8.01 -12.01 -9.13
CA ALA A 234 -9.08 -12.39 -10.07
C ALA A 234 -10.12 -13.31 -9.41
N SER A 235 -9.69 -14.23 -8.55
CA SER A 235 -10.57 -15.10 -7.77
C SER A 235 -11.47 -14.30 -6.82
N SER A 236 -10.92 -13.28 -6.15
CA SER A 236 -11.71 -12.40 -5.28
C SER A 236 -12.73 -11.59 -6.06
N VAL A 237 -12.35 -11.06 -7.23
CA VAL A 237 -13.29 -10.34 -8.12
C VAL A 237 -14.41 -11.27 -8.59
N ALA A 238 -14.10 -12.51 -9.00
CA ALA A 238 -15.10 -13.51 -9.39
C ALA A 238 -16.05 -13.82 -8.23
N ALA A 239 -15.53 -14.09 -7.04
CA ALA A 239 -16.33 -14.36 -5.86
C ALA A 239 -17.25 -13.19 -5.49
N LEU A 240 -16.76 -11.94 -5.54
CA LEU A 240 -17.57 -10.75 -5.29
C LEU A 240 -18.69 -10.58 -6.32
N LEU A 241 -18.39 -10.78 -7.61
CA LEU A 241 -19.40 -10.71 -8.68
C LEU A 241 -20.49 -11.79 -8.50
N GLU A 242 -20.13 -13.01 -8.12
CA GLU A 242 -21.05 -14.09 -7.91
C GLU A 242 -21.88 -13.97 -6.64
N THR A 243 -21.31 -13.37 -5.57
CA THR A 243 -21.98 -13.34 -4.26
C THR A 243 -22.71 -12.04 -3.97
N ILE A 244 -22.16 -10.89 -4.37
CA ILE A 244 -22.75 -9.56 -4.09
C ILE A 244 -23.05 -8.75 -5.36
N GLY A 245 -22.79 -9.29 -6.55
CA GLY A 245 -23.07 -8.65 -7.83
C GLY A 245 -22.13 -7.49 -8.20
N SER A 246 -21.05 -7.25 -7.46
CA SER A 246 -20.09 -6.19 -7.71
C SER A 246 -18.66 -6.72 -7.55
N GLY A 247 -17.79 -6.43 -8.50
CA GLY A 247 -16.36 -6.79 -8.41
C GLY A 247 -15.53 -5.82 -7.54
N ALA A 248 -16.15 -4.81 -6.92
CA ALA A 248 -15.48 -3.84 -6.06
C ALA A 248 -15.91 -4.02 -4.59
N VAL A 249 -14.99 -3.72 -3.68
CA VAL A 249 -15.28 -3.66 -2.24
C VAL A 249 -16.25 -2.51 -1.93
N THR A 250 -17.08 -2.69 -0.90
CA THR A 250 -18.14 -1.75 -0.53
C THR A 250 -17.82 -0.95 0.74
N ALA A 251 -16.81 -1.36 1.51
CA ALA A 251 -16.46 -0.74 2.78
C ALA A 251 -15.06 -0.08 2.71
N PRO A 252 -14.93 1.18 3.15
CA PRO A 252 -13.62 1.83 3.31
C PRO A 252 -12.87 1.30 4.53
N PHE A 253 -11.54 1.52 4.58
CA PHE A 253 -10.70 1.01 5.66
C PHE A 253 -11.12 1.43 7.07
N TYR A 254 -11.62 2.63 7.24
CA TYR A 254 -11.98 3.15 8.56
C TYR A 254 -13.22 2.50 9.15
N GLU A 255 -14.05 1.83 8.35
CA GLU A 255 -15.23 1.10 8.86
C GLU A 255 -14.85 -0.04 9.81
N VAL A 256 -13.63 -0.54 9.75
CA VAL A 256 -13.14 -1.53 10.72
C VAL A 256 -13.17 -1.01 12.17
N GLU A 257 -13.11 0.31 12.38
CA GLU A 257 -13.22 0.92 13.72
C GLU A 257 -14.61 0.76 14.34
N HIS A 258 -15.61 0.39 13.55
CA HIS A 258 -17.00 0.14 13.96
C HIS A 258 -17.35 -1.36 14.00
N SER A 259 -16.38 -2.23 13.78
CA SER A 259 -16.58 -3.68 13.75
C SER A 259 -16.25 -4.32 15.10
N ASP A 260 -17.10 -5.22 15.56
CA ASP A 260 -16.84 -5.99 16.78
C ASP A 260 -15.78 -7.06 16.57
N VAL A 261 -15.76 -7.66 15.36
CA VAL A 261 -14.81 -8.69 14.95
C VAL A 261 -14.20 -8.32 13.60
N ILE A 262 -12.88 -8.43 13.50
CA ILE A 262 -12.10 -8.14 12.29
C ILE A 262 -11.28 -9.38 11.96
N ILE A 263 -11.41 -9.87 10.74
CA ILE A 263 -10.60 -10.97 10.22
C ILE A 263 -9.63 -10.42 9.17
N VAL A 264 -8.34 -10.69 9.36
CA VAL A 264 -7.27 -10.42 8.39
C VAL A 264 -6.69 -11.75 7.98
N ILE A 265 -6.91 -12.16 6.73
CA ILE A 265 -6.49 -13.45 6.20
C ILE A 265 -5.58 -13.29 4.99
N GLY A 266 -4.43 -14.00 4.98
CA GLY A 266 -3.48 -14.01 3.86
C GLY A 266 -2.93 -12.62 3.50
N ALA A 267 -2.89 -11.70 4.45
CA ALA A 267 -2.49 -10.31 4.23
C ALA A 267 -1.66 -9.76 5.39
N ASN A 268 -0.60 -9.00 5.08
CA ASN A 268 0.19 -8.28 6.06
C ASN A 268 0.08 -6.76 5.86
N PRO A 269 -1.00 -6.14 6.31
CA PRO A 269 -1.24 -4.71 6.09
C PRO A 269 -0.20 -3.81 6.79
N THR A 270 0.50 -4.29 7.81
CA THR A 270 1.57 -3.52 8.46
C THR A 270 2.75 -3.23 7.54
N GLU A 271 2.99 -4.07 6.56
CA GLU A 271 4.04 -3.90 5.55
C GLU A 271 3.49 -3.36 4.23
N ASN A 272 2.39 -3.95 3.74
CA ASN A 272 1.85 -3.64 2.42
C ASN A 272 0.96 -2.39 2.39
N HIS A 273 0.23 -2.13 3.47
CA HIS A 273 -0.73 -1.04 3.62
C HIS A 273 -0.64 -0.39 5.01
N PRO A 274 0.53 0.17 5.40
CA PRO A 274 0.80 0.51 6.82
C PRO A 274 -0.20 1.50 7.41
N VAL A 275 -0.71 2.45 6.63
CA VAL A 275 -1.73 3.40 7.09
C VAL A 275 -3.06 2.69 7.36
N ALA A 276 -3.49 1.78 6.47
CA ALA A 276 -4.69 0.97 6.73
C ALA A 276 -4.54 0.12 8.02
N ALA A 277 -3.34 -0.42 8.26
CA ALA A 277 -3.06 -1.18 9.49
C ALA A 277 -3.28 -0.37 10.77
N THR A 278 -3.14 0.95 10.74
CA THR A 278 -3.40 1.80 11.92
C THR A 278 -4.85 1.72 12.37
N PHE A 279 -5.79 1.60 11.44
CA PHE A 279 -7.22 1.47 11.76
C PHE A 279 -7.51 0.13 12.43
N PHE A 280 -6.93 -0.97 11.93
CA PHE A 280 -7.07 -2.30 12.56
C PHE A 280 -6.47 -2.32 13.97
N LYS A 281 -5.28 -1.75 14.15
CA LYS A 281 -4.63 -1.66 15.46
C LYS A 281 -5.42 -0.80 16.44
N ASN A 282 -5.96 0.33 15.98
CA ASN A 282 -6.81 1.19 16.80
C ASN A 282 -8.12 0.51 17.19
N ALA A 283 -8.78 -0.19 16.27
CA ALA A 283 -9.98 -0.96 16.55
C ALA A 283 -9.72 -2.02 17.65
N ALA A 284 -8.61 -2.77 17.50
CA ALA A 284 -8.21 -3.77 18.51
C ALA A 284 -7.94 -3.14 19.89
N LYS A 285 -7.26 -1.97 19.96
CA LYS A 285 -7.08 -1.22 21.22
C LYS A 285 -8.40 -0.78 21.85
N LYS A 286 -9.41 -0.48 21.03
CA LYS A 286 -10.76 -0.09 21.51
C LYS A 286 -11.64 -1.27 21.90
N GLY A 287 -11.19 -2.51 21.70
CA GLY A 287 -11.89 -3.73 22.14
C GLY A 287 -12.40 -4.65 21.05
N SER A 288 -12.30 -4.27 19.77
CA SER A 288 -12.62 -5.17 18.66
C SER A 288 -11.75 -6.42 18.70
N LYS A 289 -12.33 -7.57 18.36
CA LYS A 289 -11.61 -8.83 18.30
C LYS A 289 -10.90 -8.95 16.95
N LEU A 290 -9.57 -8.86 16.94
CA LEU A 290 -8.77 -9.00 15.75
C LEU A 290 -8.27 -10.45 15.61
N ILE A 291 -8.72 -11.13 14.58
CA ILE A 291 -8.31 -12.49 14.23
C ILE A 291 -7.40 -12.40 13.00
N VAL A 292 -6.16 -12.85 13.15
CA VAL A 292 -5.19 -12.86 12.07
C VAL A 292 -4.95 -14.30 11.64
N MET A 293 -5.15 -14.57 10.36
CA MET A 293 -4.97 -15.89 9.75
C MET A 293 -3.90 -15.78 8.66
N ASP A 294 -2.70 -16.31 8.92
CA ASP A 294 -1.58 -16.25 7.97
C ASP A 294 -0.63 -17.43 8.21
N PRO A 295 -0.15 -18.11 7.18
CA PRO A 295 0.84 -19.17 7.32
C PRO A 295 2.13 -18.74 8.03
N ARG A 296 2.47 -17.46 7.94
CA ARG A 296 3.62 -16.85 8.63
C ARG A 296 3.13 -16.01 9.81
N GLY A 297 3.88 -15.95 10.87
CA GLY A 297 3.67 -14.95 11.90
C GLY A 297 4.09 -13.55 11.40
N HIS A 298 3.33 -12.51 11.74
CA HIS A 298 3.68 -11.12 11.41
C HIS A 298 3.30 -10.13 12.51
N SER A 299 3.65 -8.85 12.34
CA SER A 299 3.60 -7.83 13.38
C SER A 299 2.19 -7.52 13.93
N LEU A 300 1.11 -7.81 13.20
CA LEU A 300 -0.25 -7.70 13.73
C LEU A 300 -0.52 -8.65 14.90
N LYS A 301 0.28 -9.72 15.08
CA LYS A 301 0.18 -10.63 16.23
C LYS A 301 0.14 -9.89 17.57
N LYS A 302 0.87 -8.77 17.69
CA LYS A 302 0.89 -7.96 18.92
C LYS A 302 -0.49 -7.38 19.29
N HIS A 303 -1.39 -7.23 18.32
CA HIS A 303 -2.72 -6.64 18.50
C HIS A 303 -3.83 -7.68 18.31
N ALA A 304 -3.50 -8.88 17.82
CA ALA A 304 -4.46 -9.92 17.52
C ALA A 304 -5.01 -10.57 18.81
N THR A 305 -6.31 -10.80 18.83
CA THR A 305 -6.95 -11.67 19.83
C THR A 305 -6.57 -13.13 19.58
N HIS A 306 -6.55 -13.50 18.29
CA HIS A 306 -6.12 -14.83 17.83
C HIS A 306 -5.19 -14.70 16.63
N MET A 307 -4.11 -15.47 16.64
CA MET A 307 -3.22 -15.68 15.49
C MET A 307 -3.29 -17.14 15.09
N LEU A 308 -3.94 -17.39 13.94
CA LEU A 308 -4.12 -18.74 13.39
C LEU A 308 -3.13 -18.92 12.25
N GLN A 309 -2.14 -19.81 12.46
CA GLN A 309 -1.19 -20.20 11.42
C GLN A 309 -1.67 -21.51 10.81
N PHE A 310 -2.04 -21.47 9.56
CA PHE A 310 -2.55 -22.60 8.80
C PHE A 310 -1.57 -23.00 7.68
N LYS A 311 -1.71 -24.21 7.15
CA LYS A 311 -0.87 -24.68 6.04
C LYS A 311 -1.21 -23.91 4.76
N PRO A 312 -0.21 -23.47 3.95
CA PRO A 312 -0.47 -22.85 2.66
C PRO A 312 -1.39 -23.71 1.79
N GLY A 313 -2.47 -23.12 1.25
CA GLY A 313 -3.46 -23.80 0.42
C GLY A 313 -4.63 -24.41 1.18
N SER A 314 -4.66 -24.33 2.52
CA SER A 314 -5.78 -24.83 3.32
C SER A 314 -6.79 -23.74 3.75
N ASP A 315 -6.73 -22.55 3.17
CA ASP A 315 -7.61 -21.41 3.48
C ASP A 315 -9.08 -21.77 3.41
N VAL A 316 -9.47 -22.49 2.37
CA VAL A 316 -10.87 -22.89 2.14
C VAL A 316 -11.33 -23.87 3.22
N ALA A 317 -10.49 -24.83 3.59
CA ALA A 317 -10.79 -25.79 4.64
C ALA A 317 -10.98 -25.10 5.99
N LEU A 318 -10.06 -24.18 6.36
CA LEU A 318 -10.14 -23.40 7.59
C LEU A 318 -11.41 -22.54 7.64
N LEU A 319 -11.72 -21.80 6.58
CA LEU A 319 -12.90 -20.93 6.55
C LEU A 319 -14.20 -21.74 6.58
N ASN A 320 -14.29 -22.86 5.84
CA ASN A 320 -15.45 -23.75 5.88
C ASN A 320 -15.64 -24.38 7.26
N SER A 321 -14.56 -24.76 7.95
CA SER A 321 -14.62 -25.27 9.31
C SER A 321 -15.19 -24.24 10.30
N ILE A 322 -14.74 -22.99 10.22
CA ILE A 322 -15.28 -21.91 11.03
C ILE A 322 -16.78 -21.70 10.74
N MET A 323 -17.18 -21.69 9.47
CA MET A 323 -18.57 -21.57 9.08
C MET A 323 -19.41 -22.78 9.51
N ASN A 324 -18.83 -23.99 9.50
CA ASN A 324 -19.51 -25.19 10.02
C ASN A 324 -19.89 -25.02 11.49
N VAL A 325 -18.96 -24.61 12.34
CA VAL A 325 -19.23 -24.36 13.76
C VAL A 325 -20.32 -23.30 13.96
N ILE A 326 -20.25 -22.19 13.22
CA ILE A 326 -21.29 -21.14 13.28
C ILE A 326 -22.68 -21.69 12.96
N VAL A 327 -22.77 -22.59 11.97
CA VAL A 327 -24.03 -23.19 11.54
C VAL A 327 -24.51 -24.27 12.50
N GLU A 328 -23.64 -25.18 12.95
CA GLU A 328 -24.00 -26.27 13.85
C GLU A 328 -24.43 -25.77 15.23
N GLU A 329 -23.75 -24.78 15.77
CA GLU A 329 -24.07 -24.18 17.05
C GLU A 329 -25.15 -23.10 16.97
N ASN A 330 -25.73 -22.85 15.78
CA ASN A 330 -26.76 -21.84 15.53
C ASN A 330 -26.36 -20.42 15.95
N LEU A 331 -25.11 -20.06 15.77
CA LEU A 331 -24.54 -18.74 16.12
C LEU A 331 -24.85 -17.65 15.09
N PHE A 332 -25.57 -17.93 14.05
CA PHE A 332 -25.95 -17.00 12.98
C PHE A 332 -27.25 -16.25 13.29
N ASN A 333 -27.37 -15.03 12.74
CA ASN A 333 -28.60 -14.24 12.83
C ASN A 333 -29.64 -14.75 11.80
N SER A 334 -30.60 -15.55 12.23
CA SER A 334 -31.64 -16.14 11.37
C SER A 334 -32.48 -15.10 10.61
N GLN A 335 -32.77 -13.94 11.24
CA GLN A 335 -33.54 -12.88 10.58
C GLN A 335 -32.73 -12.22 9.45
N TYR A 336 -31.45 -11.98 9.71
CA TYR A 336 -30.54 -11.46 8.69
C TYR A 336 -30.41 -12.42 7.52
N ILE A 337 -30.12 -13.69 7.80
CA ILE A 337 -30.01 -14.75 6.77
C ILE A 337 -31.26 -14.79 5.89
N LYS A 338 -32.44 -14.87 6.50
CA LYS A 338 -33.72 -14.94 5.77
C LYS A 338 -33.98 -13.70 4.90
N LYS A 339 -33.58 -12.52 5.37
CA LYS A 339 -33.92 -11.25 4.71
C LYS A 339 -32.87 -10.80 3.68
N GLN A 340 -31.59 -11.11 3.92
CA GLN A 340 -30.47 -10.49 3.22
C GLN A 340 -29.62 -11.48 2.40
N THR A 341 -29.92 -12.77 2.44
CA THR A 341 -29.12 -13.78 1.75
C THR A 341 -29.97 -14.77 0.96
N GLU A 342 -29.35 -15.46 0.00
CA GLU A 342 -29.92 -16.54 -0.77
C GLU A 342 -29.04 -17.79 -0.65
N GLY A 343 -29.66 -18.99 -0.85
CA GLY A 343 -28.93 -20.25 -0.92
C GLY A 343 -28.41 -20.81 0.41
N PHE A 344 -28.83 -20.29 1.55
CA PHE A 344 -28.33 -20.70 2.87
C PHE A 344 -28.49 -22.20 3.15
N GLU A 345 -29.60 -22.80 2.81
CA GLU A 345 -29.85 -24.25 3.02
C GLU A 345 -28.89 -25.13 2.19
N LYS A 346 -28.54 -24.70 0.98
CA LYS A 346 -27.52 -25.37 0.18
C LYS A 346 -26.15 -25.28 0.80
N LEU A 347 -25.77 -24.07 1.27
CA LEU A 347 -24.54 -23.84 1.99
C LEU A 347 -24.46 -24.68 3.27
N ARG A 348 -25.52 -24.68 4.08
CA ARG A 348 -25.63 -25.47 5.32
C ARG A 348 -25.32 -26.94 5.08
N LYS A 349 -25.95 -27.56 4.04
CA LYS A 349 -25.68 -28.96 3.69
C LYS A 349 -24.23 -29.21 3.26
N HIS A 350 -23.64 -28.25 2.55
CA HIS A 350 -22.23 -28.34 2.11
C HIS A 350 -21.27 -28.31 3.30
N LEU A 351 -21.51 -27.42 4.24
CA LEU A 351 -20.68 -27.21 5.42
C LEU A 351 -20.62 -28.40 6.37
N MET A 352 -21.61 -29.30 6.37
CA MET A 352 -21.60 -30.51 7.20
C MET A 352 -20.40 -31.44 6.94
N ASN A 353 -19.72 -31.28 5.80
CA ASN A 353 -18.53 -32.04 5.45
C ASN A 353 -17.21 -31.42 5.98
N TYR A 354 -17.29 -30.30 6.69
CA TYR A 354 -16.12 -29.49 7.08
C TYR A 354 -16.07 -29.26 8.60
N SER A 355 -16.46 -30.27 9.40
CA SER A 355 -16.32 -30.15 10.86
C SER A 355 -14.86 -29.95 11.27
N PRO A 356 -14.58 -29.28 12.39
CA PRO A 356 -13.20 -29.10 12.88
C PRO A 356 -12.41 -30.39 12.96
N ASP A 357 -13.01 -31.46 13.45
CA ASP A 357 -12.36 -32.78 13.60
C ASP A 357 -11.90 -33.38 12.25
N ILE A 358 -12.66 -33.11 11.17
CA ILE A 358 -12.30 -33.57 9.83
C ILE A 358 -11.18 -32.68 9.25
N MET A 359 -11.22 -31.37 9.53
CA MET A 359 -10.32 -30.38 8.91
C MET A 359 -9.02 -30.17 9.66
N GLU A 360 -8.88 -30.68 10.89
CA GLU A 360 -7.67 -30.51 11.73
C GLU A 360 -6.39 -30.94 11.02
N ASN A 361 -6.43 -32.07 10.30
CA ASN A 361 -5.26 -32.57 9.59
C ASN A 361 -4.97 -31.82 8.28
N GLU A 362 -5.94 -31.11 7.74
CA GLU A 362 -5.81 -30.36 6.48
C GLU A 362 -5.30 -28.93 6.71
N THR A 363 -5.67 -28.34 7.83
CA THR A 363 -5.36 -26.95 8.17
C THR A 363 -4.16 -26.82 9.07
#